data_a02f89a2e1c698b2c80b3bbf6a409d1a
#
_entry.id   a02f89a2e1c698b2c80b3bbf6a409d1a
#
_cell.length_a   1.000
_cell.length_b   1.000
_cell.length_c   1.000
_cell.angle_alpha   90.00
_cell.angle_beta   90.00
_cell.angle_gamma   90.00
#
_symmetry.space_group_name_H-M   'P 1'
#
loop_
_entity.id
_entity.type
_entity.pdbx_description
1 polymer ?
#
loop_
_entity_poly.entity_id
_entity_poly.type
_entity_poly.pdbx_seq_one_letter_code
_entity_poly.pdbx_strand_id
1 'polypeptide(L)'
;AIGATLVTLIVISGSIDPGADTPHSPAVFRALELARETAVARRAAQVAVPNDLTDPERVRRGAGNYAAMCVSCHLAPAMPDSEIRQGLYPQPPNLAAPASAKPSDQAAARRFWIIKHGIKASAMPAWSKGGMDDAAIWDLVAFLATLPALDKTQYDQLVASSDGHSHAATEGHGQNADGHGDRSPPLTGKPTAAHHDDRPHRH
;
A
#
# COMPACT_ATOMS: atom_id res chain seq x y z
N ALA A 1 10.75 -34.56 -16.78
CA ALA A 1 9.79 -34.45 -17.88
C ALA A 1 8.34 -34.51 -17.40
N ILE A 2 7.89 -35.55 -16.69
CA ILE A 2 6.49 -35.77 -16.28
C ILE A 2 5.92 -34.59 -15.45
N GLY A 3 6.67 -34.06 -14.47
CA GLY A 3 6.22 -32.95 -13.63
C GLY A 3 5.97 -31.66 -14.42
N ALA A 4 6.84 -31.33 -15.38
CA ALA A 4 6.67 -30.15 -16.23
C ALA A 4 5.43 -30.28 -17.11
N THR A 5 5.20 -31.47 -17.69
CA THR A 5 4.01 -31.73 -18.50
C THR A 5 2.72 -31.60 -17.68
N LEU A 6 2.70 -32.11 -16.46
CA LEU A 6 1.52 -32.00 -15.57
C LEU A 6 1.22 -30.54 -15.22
N VAL A 7 2.24 -29.75 -14.86
CA VAL A 7 2.08 -28.31 -14.57
C VAL A 7 1.56 -27.57 -15.80
N THR A 8 2.10 -27.84 -16.98
CA THR A 8 1.62 -27.22 -18.22
C THR A 8 0.16 -27.57 -18.47
N LEU A 9 -0.24 -28.84 -18.33
CA LEU A 9 -1.63 -29.26 -18.52
C LEU A 9 -2.58 -28.57 -17.53
N ILE A 10 -2.20 -28.42 -16.26
CA ILE A 10 -2.99 -27.69 -15.26
C ILE A 10 -3.15 -26.22 -15.67
N VAL A 11 -2.08 -25.56 -16.10
CA VAL A 11 -2.12 -24.13 -16.50
C VAL A 11 -3.03 -23.92 -17.70
N ILE A 12 -2.90 -24.74 -18.75
CA ILE A 12 -3.70 -24.58 -19.97
C ILE A 12 -5.14 -25.11 -19.85
N SER A 13 -5.44 -25.91 -18.84
CA SER A 13 -6.80 -26.44 -18.60
C SER A 13 -7.82 -25.41 -18.16
N GLY A 14 -7.38 -24.21 -17.74
CA GLY A 14 -8.25 -23.20 -17.14
C GLY A 14 -8.80 -23.59 -15.75
N SER A 15 -8.23 -24.62 -15.12
CA SER A 15 -8.68 -25.09 -13.79
C SER A 15 -8.24 -24.17 -12.64
N ILE A 16 -7.34 -23.21 -12.92
CA ILE A 16 -6.90 -22.23 -11.93
C ILE A 16 -7.87 -21.05 -11.97
N ASP A 17 -8.56 -20.83 -10.85
CA ASP A 17 -9.42 -19.66 -10.67
C ASP A 17 -8.55 -18.43 -10.35
N PRO A 18 -8.55 -17.37 -11.19
CA PRO A 18 -7.83 -16.13 -10.95
C PRO A 18 -8.65 -15.13 -10.13
N GLY A 19 -9.89 -15.40 -9.77
CA GLY A 19 -10.78 -14.50 -9.03
C GLY A 19 -10.27 -14.23 -7.62
N ALA A 20 -10.25 -12.96 -7.23
CA ALA A 20 -9.85 -12.57 -5.88
C ALA A 20 -10.92 -12.85 -4.82
N ASP A 21 -12.15 -13.13 -5.23
CA ASP A 21 -13.28 -13.51 -4.38
C ASP A 21 -13.28 -15.00 -4.01
N THR A 22 -12.46 -15.80 -4.70
CA THR A 22 -12.31 -17.23 -4.42
C THR A 22 -10.98 -17.50 -3.71
N PRO A 23 -10.97 -17.82 -2.39
CA PRO A 23 -9.73 -18.07 -1.68
C PRO A 23 -9.02 -19.33 -2.19
N HIS A 24 -7.69 -19.31 -2.19
CA HIS A 24 -6.88 -20.52 -2.41
C HIS A 24 -7.22 -21.61 -1.39
N SER A 25 -7.04 -22.88 -1.78
CA SER A 25 -7.07 -23.95 -0.79
C SER A 25 -6.08 -23.70 0.35
N PRO A 26 -6.37 -24.15 1.59
CA PRO A 26 -5.48 -23.88 2.73
C PRO A 26 -4.04 -24.35 2.52
N ALA A 27 -3.84 -25.44 1.78
CA ALA A 27 -2.50 -25.95 1.47
C ALA A 27 -1.72 -25.02 0.53
N VAL A 28 -2.37 -24.55 -0.54
CA VAL A 28 -1.78 -23.62 -1.48
C VAL A 28 -1.48 -22.28 -0.79
N PHE A 29 -2.44 -21.75 -0.03
CA PHE A 29 -2.25 -20.51 0.72
C PHE A 29 -1.03 -20.58 1.65
N ARG A 30 -0.92 -21.65 2.47
CA ARG A 30 0.21 -21.83 3.39
C ARG A 30 1.54 -21.98 2.67
N ALA A 31 1.58 -22.69 1.54
CA ALA A 31 2.81 -22.84 0.76
C ALA A 31 3.28 -21.49 0.21
N LEU A 32 2.38 -20.68 -0.36
CA LEU A 32 2.67 -19.34 -0.87
C LEU A 32 3.09 -18.40 0.26
N GLU A 33 2.40 -18.45 1.39
CA GLU A 33 2.73 -17.65 2.58
C GLU A 33 4.13 -17.99 3.11
N LEU A 34 4.45 -19.28 3.29
CA LEU A 34 5.76 -19.72 3.75
C LEU A 34 6.87 -19.27 2.77
N ALA A 35 6.65 -19.44 1.48
CA ALA A 35 7.61 -19.01 0.46
C ALA A 35 7.84 -17.49 0.51
N ARG A 36 6.77 -16.70 0.62
CA ARG A 36 6.82 -15.25 0.76
C ARG A 36 7.57 -14.83 2.02
N GLU A 37 7.16 -15.33 3.19
CA GLU A 37 7.74 -14.98 4.47
C GLU A 37 9.24 -15.33 4.55
N THR A 38 9.61 -16.52 4.06
CA THR A 38 11.02 -16.93 4.00
C THR A 38 11.83 -16.02 3.08
N ALA A 39 11.29 -15.68 1.92
CA ALA A 39 11.95 -14.81 0.96
C ALA A 39 12.12 -13.37 1.48
N VAL A 40 11.10 -12.82 2.14
CA VAL A 40 11.14 -11.50 2.77
C VAL A 40 12.14 -11.49 3.93
N ALA A 41 12.07 -12.47 4.84
CA ALA A 41 12.96 -12.53 5.99
C ALA A 41 14.45 -12.56 5.60
N ARG A 42 14.81 -13.37 4.59
CA ARG A 42 16.19 -13.43 4.09
C ARG A 42 16.69 -12.11 3.52
N ARG A 43 15.86 -11.37 2.83
CA ARG A 43 16.20 -10.08 2.23
C ARG A 43 16.22 -8.95 3.26
N ALA A 44 15.25 -8.94 4.15
CA ALA A 44 15.18 -7.98 5.24
C ALA A 44 16.38 -8.08 6.20
N ALA A 45 16.95 -9.27 6.39
CA ALA A 45 18.14 -9.47 7.22
C ALA A 45 19.39 -8.72 6.71
N GLN A 46 19.37 -8.22 5.47
CA GLN A 46 20.44 -7.42 4.89
C GLN A 46 20.22 -5.92 4.99
N VAL A 47 19.08 -5.50 5.52
CA VAL A 47 18.71 -4.09 5.66
C VAL A 47 19.31 -3.54 6.95
N ALA A 48 20.15 -2.51 6.82
CA ALA A 48 20.67 -1.77 7.98
C ALA A 48 19.55 -0.89 8.57
N VAL A 49 19.25 -1.08 9.84
CA VAL A 49 18.21 -0.33 10.56
C VAL A 49 18.84 0.93 11.17
N PRO A 50 18.30 2.12 10.94
CA PRO A 50 18.80 3.34 11.55
C PRO A 50 18.46 3.38 13.05
N ASN A 51 19.32 4.03 13.84
CA ASN A 51 19.18 4.10 15.30
C ASN A 51 18.13 5.13 15.78
N ASP A 52 17.60 5.95 14.87
CA ASP A 52 16.74 7.10 15.17
C ASP A 52 15.25 6.84 14.83
N LEU A 53 14.82 5.58 14.81
CA LEU A 53 13.41 5.24 14.52
C LEU A 53 12.42 5.70 15.60
N THR A 54 12.92 6.13 16.78
CA THR A 54 12.10 6.71 17.84
C THR A 54 12.05 8.24 17.79
N ASP A 55 12.70 8.87 16.80
CA ASP A 55 12.66 10.31 16.63
C ASP A 55 11.21 10.79 16.35
N PRO A 56 10.66 11.70 17.17
CA PRO A 56 9.31 12.21 16.99
C PRO A 56 9.05 12.83 15.62
N GLU A 57 10.05 13.46 15.01
CA GLU A 57 9.91 14.06 13.68
C GLU A 57 9.77 13.02 12.57
N ARG A 58 10.48 11.90 12.67
CA ARG A 58 10.25 10.76 11.79
C ARG A 58 8.84 10.22 11.92
N VAL A 59 8.40 10.01 13.15
CA VAL A 59 7.04 9.51 13.44
C VAL A 59 5.98 10.47 12.88
N ARG A 60 6.17 11.78 13.04
CA ARG A 60 5.27 12.82 12.53
C ARG A 60 5.19 12.81 10.99
N ARG A 61 6.32 12.80 10.29
CA ARG A 61 6.34 12.72 8.82
C ARG A 61 5.74 11.40 8.32
N GLY A 62 6.05 10.30 8.98
CA GLY A 62 5.48 8.99 8.67
C GLY A 62 3.96 8.94 8.82
N ALA A 63 3.39 9.66 9.79
CA ALA A 63 1.94 9.74 9.99
C ALA A 63 1.23 10.37 8.78
N GLY A 64 1.75 11.47 8.23
CA GLY A 64 1.19 12.11 7.03
C GLY A 64 1.23 11.18 5.82
N ASN A 65 2.36 10.53 5.58
CA ASN A 65 2.50 9.59 4.49
C ASN A 65 1.57 8.37 4.65
N TYR A 66 1.42 7.84 5.88
CA TYR A 66 0.51 6.73 6.16
C TYR A 66 -0.95 7.11 5.88
N ALA A 67 -1.38 8.26 6.37
CA ALA A 67 -2.74 8.75 6.17
C ALA A 67 -3.09 8.93 4.69
N ALA A 68 -2.15 9.42 3.89
CA ALA A 68 -2.37 9.66 2.47
C ALA A 68 -2.36 8.38 1.62
N MET A 69 -1.51 7.39 1.95
CA MET A 69 -1.21 6.30 1.02
C MET A 69 -1.53 4.90 1.52
N CYS A 70 -1.66 4.70 2.83
CA CYS A 70 -1.72 3.36 3.41
C CYS A 70 -3.06 3.04 4.07
N VAL A 71 -3.74 4.08 4.59
CA VAL A 71 -4.91 3.93 5.47
C VAL A 71 -6.08 3.21 4.81
N SER A 72 -6.30 3.43 3.50
CA SER A 72 -7.41 2.81 2.76
C SER A 72 -7.33 1.28 2.72
N CYS A 73 -6.11 0.73 2.77
CA CYS A 73 -5.89 -0.72 2.79
C CYS A 73 -5.51 -1.25 4.18
N HIS A 74 -4.83 -0.45 5.01
CA HIS A 74 -4.25 -0.91 6.28
C HIS A 74 -4.92 -0.36 7.53
N LEU A 75 -5.97 0.45 7.37
CA LEU A 75 -6.82 1.03 8.39
C LEU A 75 -6.11 1.99 9.37
N ALA A 76 -6.90 2.78 10.07
CA ALA A 76 -6.49 3.64 11.18
C ALA A 76 -7.16 3.19 12.49
N PRO A 77 -6.71 3.69 13.67
CA PRO A 77 -7.38 3.41 14.93
C PRO A 77 -8.87 3.74 14.89
N ALA A 78 -9.70 2.82 15.37
CA ALA A 78 -11.17 2.90 15.37
C ALA A 78 -11.82 3.01 13.97
N MET A 79 -11.06 2.85 12.88
CA MET A 79 -11.62 2.82 11.54
C MET A 79 -12.30 1.47 11.29
N PRO A 80 -13.56 1.45 10.80
CA PRO A 80 -14.17 0.22 10.33
C PRO A 80 -13.44 -0.31 9.09
N ASP A 81 -13.72 -1.54 8.70
CA ASP A 81 -13.14 -2.11 7.48
C ASP A 81 -13.48 -1.26 6.25
N SER A 82 -12.57 -1.20 5.28
CA SER A 82 -12.77 -0.43 4.06
C SER A 82 -13.21 -1.34 2.90
N GLU A 83 -14.01 -0.78 1.97
CA GLU A 83 -14.48 -1.51 0.79
C GLU A 83 -13.31 -2.06 -0.04
N ILE A 84 -12.26 -1.25 -0.23
CA ILE A 84 -11.08 -1.67 -0.99
C ILE A 84 -10.37 -2.82 -0.29
N ARG A 85 -10.22 -2.77 1.03
CA ARG A 85 -9.55 -3.83 1.79
C ARG A 85 -10.36 -5.15 1.72
N GLN A 86 -11.68 -5.07 1.79
CA GLN A 86 -12.57 -6.25 1.69
C GLN A 86 -12.48 -6.93 0.32
N GLY A 87 -12.26 -6.15 -0.75
CA GLY A 87 -12.11 -6.67 -2.10
C GLY A 87 -10.72 -7.22 -2.44
N LEU A 88 -9.74 -7.13 -1.52
CA LEU A 88 -8.38 -7.58 -1.80
C LEU A 88 -8.10 -9.00 -1.27
N TYR A 89 -7.40 -9.78 -2.09
CA TYR A 89 -6.91 -11.09 -1.70
C TYR A 89 -5.41 -11.26 -2.04
N PRO A 90 -4.58 -11.70 -1.07
CA PRO A 90 -4.89 -11.79 0.37
C PRO A 90 -5.23 -10.43 0.96
N GLN A 91 -6.15 -10.43 1.94
CA GLN A 91 -6.58 -9.20 2.57
C GLN A 91 -5.39 -8.51 3.29
N PRO A 92 -5.19 -7.19 3.11
CA PRO A 92 -4.15 -6.44 3.81
C PRO A 92 -4.32 -6.52 5.34
N PRO A 93 -3.22 -6.63 6.11
CA PRO A 93 -3.33 -6.62 7.57
C PRO A 93 -3.79 -5.26 8.08
N ASN A 94 -4.60 -5.28 9.15
CA ASN A 94 -4.89 -4.07 9.93
C ASN A 94 -3.65 -3.70 10.76
N LEU A 95 -2.95 -2.64 10.36
CA LEU A 95 -1.71 -2.20 11.03
C LEU A 95 -1.97 -1.36 12.28
N ALA A 96 -3.22 -0.89 12.48
CA ALA A 96 -3.64 -0.20 13.70
C ALA A 96 -4.10 -1.18 14.80
N ALA A 97 -4.22 -2.47 14.50
CA ALA A 97 -4.56 -3.46 15.52
C ALA A 97 -3.43 -3.59 16.57
N PRO A 98 -3.77 -3.93 17.83
CA PRO A 98 -2.78 -4.13 18.87
C PRO A 98 -1.66 -5.08 18.43
N ALA A 99 -0.42 -4.66 18.64
CA ALA A 99 0.74 -5.46 18.23
C ALA A 99 0.88 -6.71 19.12
N SER A 100 1.04 -7.88 18.49
CA SER A 100 1.29 -9.14 19.19
C SER A 100 2.75 -9.30 19.65
N ALA A 101 3.67 -8.49 19.16
CA ALA A 101 5.10 -8.54 19.48
C ALA A 101 5.65 -7.14 19.71
N LYS A 102 6.72 -7.08 20.54
CA LYS A 102 7.46 -5.83 20.76
C LYS A 102 8.18 -5.37 19.49
N PRO A 103 8.37 -4.05 19.31
CA PRO A 103 9.23 -3.52 18.26
C PRO A 103 10.64 -4.14 18.32
N SER A 104 11.19 -4.45 17.14
CA SER A 104 12.55 -4.98 17.00
C SER A 104 13.14 -4.55 15.67
N ASP A 105 14.47 -4.53 15.58
CA ASP A 105 15.18 -4.20 14.33
C ASP A 105 14.78 -5.16 13.20
N GLN A 106 14.58 -6.42 13.50
CA GLN A 106 14.12 -7.40 12.49
C GLN A 106 12.73 -7.04 11.95
N ALA A 107 11.81 -6.61 12.83
CA ALA A 107 10.48 -6.18 12.40
C ALA A 107 10.53 -4.87 11.60
N ALA A 108 11.40 -3.93 12.00
CA ALA A 108 11.63 -2.68 11.28
C ALA A 108 12.21 -2.94 9.88
N ALA A 109 13.28 -3.73 9.78
CA ALA A 109 13.90 -4.13 8.53
C ALA A 109 12.91 -4.82 7.58
N ARG A 110 12.06 -5.70 8.14
CA ARG A 110 11.00 -6.38 7.37
C ARG A 110 9.97 -5.40 6.82
N ARG A 111 9.49 -4.45 7.64
CA ARG A 111 8.55 -3.40 7.21
C ARG A 111 9.16 -2.53 6.11
N PHE A 112 10.40 -2.08 6.31
CA PHE A 112 11.13 -1.30 5.31
C PHE A 112 11.21 -2.04 3.98
N TRP A 113 11.64 -3.31 3.99
CA TRP A 113 11.78 -4.09 2.78
C TRP A 113 10.44 -4.24 2.04
N ILE A 114 9.35 -4.55 2.75
CA ILE A 114 8.01 -4.70 2.16
C ILE A 114 7.52 -3.39 1.56
N ILE A 115 7.65 -2.27 2.26
CA ILE A 115 7.21 -0.97 1.75
C ILE A 115 8.01 -0.61 0.50
N LYS A 116 9.32 -0.75 0.56
CA LYS A 116 10.21 -0.42 -0.55
C LYS A 116 9.92 -1.22 -1.82
N HIS A 117 9.78 -2.53 -1.68
CA HIS A 117 9.75 -3.47 -2.81
C HIS A 117 8.36 -4.00 -3.16
N GLY A 118 7.37 -3.78 -2.30
CA GLY A 118 6.04 -4.36 -2.46
C GLY A 118 6.01 -5.88 -2.37
N ILE A 119 4.87 -6.47 -2.68
CA ILE A 119 4.66 -7.92 -2.70
C ILE A 119 4.04 -8.32 -4.03
N LYS A 120 4.76 -9.11 -4.83
CA LYS A 120 4.25 -9.62 -6.12
C LYS A 120 2.96 -10.40 -5.93
N ALA A 121 2.06 -10.31 -6.91
CA ALA A 121 0.75 -10.94 -6.92
C ALA A 121 -0.11 -10.57 -5.68
N SER A 122 0.07 -9.33 -5.20
CA SER A 122 -0.79 -8.72 -4.19
C SER A 122 -1.02 -7.25 -4.54
N ALA A 123 -1.92 -6.59 -3.81
CA ALA A 123 -2.17 -5.16 -3.98
C ALA A 123 -1.13 -4.26 -3.29
N MET A 124 -0.13 -4.81 -2.59
CA MET A 124 0.92 -4.00 -1.95
C MET A 124 1.95 -3.52 -2.99
N PRO A 125 1.97 -2.23 -3.33
CA PRO A 125 2.85 -1.70 -4.36
C PRO A 125 4.30 -1.55 -3.86
N ALA A 126 5.24 -1.44 -4.79
CA ALA A 126 6.63 -1.08 -4.50
C ALA A 126 6.75 0.46 -4.46
N TRP A 127 6.74 1.05 -3.28
CA TRP A 127 6.73 2.51 -3.11
C TRP A 127 8.00 3.19 -3.63
N SER A 128 9.14 2.48 -3.66
CA SER A 128 10.36 3.00 -4.32
C SER A 128 10.17 3.27 -5.82
N LYS A 129 9.32 2.51 -6.49
CA LYS A 129 8.96 2.79 -7.90
C LYS A 129 7.99 3.96 -8.04
N GLY A 130 7.23 4.26 -6.99
CA GLY A 130 6.38 5.44 -6.90
C GLY A 130 7.16 6.72 -6.54
N GLY A 131 8.49 6.65 -6.43
CA GLY A 131 9.35 7.80 -6.15
C GLY A 131 9.65 8.03 -4.65
N MET A 132 9.13 7.19 -3.74
CA MET A 132 9.42 7.32 -2.32
C MET A 132 10.87 6.91 -2.02
N ASP A 133 11.64 7.81 -1.42
CA ASP A 133 13.02 7.55 -1.04
C ASP A 133 13.14 6.70 0.25
N ASP A 134 14.33 6.22 0.52
CA ASP A 134 14.59 5.34 1.67
C ASP A 134 14.34 6.07 3.01
N ALA A 135 14.57 7.38 3.07
CA ALA A 135 14.37 8.16 4.28
C ALA A 135 12.87 8.31 4.61
N ALA A 136 12.03 8.59 3.60
CA ALA A 136 10.58 8.64 3.76
C ALA A 136 9.99 7.26 4.11
N ILE A 137 10.57 6.18 3.56
CA ILE A 137 10.18 4.81 3.96
C ILE A 137 10.54 4.53 5.42
N TRP A 138 11.70 4.99 5.91
CA TRP A 138 12.06 4.86 7.31
C TRP A 138 11.17 5.69 8.24
N ASP A 139 10.69 6.86 7.79
CA ASP A 139 9.70 7.64 8.53
C ASP A 139 8.37 6.88 8.68
N LEU A 140 7.91 6.20 7.61
CA LEU A 140 6.76 5.29 7.69
C LEU A 140 7.01 4.13 8.66
N VAL A 141 8.21 3.52 8.66
CA VAL A 141 8.54 2.41 9.57
C VAL A 141 8.53 2.89 11.03
N ALA A 142 9.05 4.09 11.31
CA ALA A 142 9.02 4.70 12.64
C ALA A 142 7.57 4.92 13.11
N PHE A 143 6.72 5.49 12.26
CA PHE A 143 5.30 5.67 12.55
C PHE A 143 4.58 4.33 12.80
N LEU A 144 4.82 3.31 11.97
CA LEU A 144 4.22 1.97 12.12
C LEU A 144 4.62 1.24 13.40
N ALA A 145 5.72 1.63 14.03
CA ALA A 145 6.08 1.11 15.35
C ALA A 145 5.21 1.70 16.46
N THR A 146 4.69 2.91 16.26
CA THR A 146 3.87 3.66 17.21
C THR A 146 2.37 3.42 17.00
N LEU A 147 1.94 3.25 15.75
CA LEU A 147 0.53 3.19 15.35
C LEU A 147 -0.34 2.23 16.19
N PRO A 148 0.07 1.00 16.54
CA PRO A 148 -0.78 0.09 17.31
C PRO A 148 -1.10 0.54 18.75
N ALA A 149 -0.36 1.54 19.26
CA ALA A 149 -0.56 2.09 20.60
C ALA A 149 -1.40 3.39 20.59
N LEU A 150 -1.71 3.94 19.41
CA LEU A 150 -2.47 5.17 19.28
C LEU A 150 -3.98 4.91 19.36
N ASP A 151 -4.70 5.75 20.08
CA ASP A 151 -6.14 5.90 19.90
C ASP A 151 -6.47 6.81 18.69
N LYS A 152 -7.75 6.92 18.35
CA LYS A 152 -8.18 7.75 17.22
C LYS A 152 -7.79 9.22 17.38
N THR A 153 -7.90 9.77 18.57
CA THR A 153 -7.62 11.19 18.83
C THR A 153 -6.12 11.48 18.67
N GLN A 154 -5.28 10.61 19.22
CA GLN A 154 -3.83 10.69 19.09
C GLN A 154 -3.37 10.54 17.64
N TYR A 155 -3.97 9.60 16.90
CA TYR A 155 -3.72 9.43 15.47
C TYR A 155 -4.07 10.68 14.68
N ASP A 156 -5.29 11.22 14.87
CA ASP A 156 -5.77 12.41 14.16
C ASP A 156 -4.89 13.65 14.46
N GLN A 157 -4.47 13.82 15.71
CA GLN A 157 -3.56 14.91 16.10
C GLN A 157 -2.19 14.78 15.43
N LEU A 158 -1.64 13.58 15.39
CA LEU A 158 -0.33 13.32 14.79
C LEU A 158 -0.37 13.56 13.28
N VAL A 159 -1.41 13.08 12.60
CA VAL A 159 -1.62 13.35 11.17
C VAL A 159 -1.79 14.85 10.90
N ALA A 160 -2.61 15.55 11.69
CA ALA A 160 -2.83 16.99 11.55
C ALA A 160 -1.57 17.83 11.79
N SER A 161 -0.63 17.34 12.61
CA SER A 161 0.65 17.99 12.86
C SER A 161 1.70 17.71 11.79
N SER A 162 1.46 16.75 10.89
CA SER A 162 2.40 16.38 9.85
C SER A 162 2.37 17.37 8.68
N ASP A 163 3.42 17.34 7.85
CA ASP A 163 3.50 18.16 6.63
C ASP A 163 2.69 17.54 5.46
N GLY A 164 1.89 16.52 5.74
CA GLY A 164 1.12 15.77 4.76
C GLY A 164 1.96 14.76 3.99
N HIS A 165 1.63 14.59 2.70
CA HIS A 165 2.27 13.59 1.84
C HIS A 165 3.58 14.11 1.24
N SER A 166 4.67 13.35 1.40
CA SER A 166 5.95 13.62 0.74
C SER A 166 6.66 12.33 0.34
N HIS A 167 7.24 12.31 -0.86
CA HIS A 167 8.05 11.19 -1.33
C HIS A 167 9.52 11.26 -0.91
N ALA A 168 9.96 12.42 -0.45
CA ALA A 168 11.30 12.65 0.06
C ALA A 168 11.23 13.06 1.53
N ALA A 169 12.16 12.59 2.35
CA ALA A 169 12.38 13.17 3.67
C ALA A 169 13.07 14.50 3.49
N THR A 170 12.30 15.55 3.22
CA THR A 170 12.86 16.91 3.16
C THR A 170 13.22 17.37 4.56
N GLU A 171 14.49 17.61 4.80
CA GLU A 171 14.91 18.58 5.80
C GLU A 171 14.19 19.89 5.46
N GLY A 172 13.39 20.40 6.41
CA GLY A 172 12.43 21.45 6.16
C GLY A 172 13.02 22.65 5.42
N HIS A 173 12.51 22.88 4.23
CA HIS A 173 12.42 24.23 3.64
C HIS A 173 11.28 24.27 2.62
N GLY A 174 10.40 25.15 2.90
CA GLY A 174 9.35 25.83 2.23
C GLY A 174 9.06 25.63 0.76
N GLN A 175 7.76 25.56 0.55
CA GLN A 175 7.03 26.13 -0.58
C GLN A 175 7.34 25.56 -1.97
N ASN A 176 6.46 24.70 -2.44
CA ASN A 176 5.76 25.02 -3.68
C ASN A 176 4.38 24.34 -3.62
N ALA A 177 3.39 25.15 -3.26
CA ALA A 177 1.99 24.88 -3.55
C ALA A 177 1.82 25.09 -5.07
N ASP A 178 2.17 24.10 -5.87
CA ASP A 178 1.72 24.04 -7.24
C ASP A 178 0.29 23.51 -7.21
N GLY A 179 -0.62 24.48 -7.04
CA GLY A 179 -2.02 24.30 -7.27
C GLY A 179 -2.23 23.73 -8.67
N HIS A 180 -2.74 22.51 -8.75
CA HIS A 180 -3.47 22.08 -9.91
C HIS A 180 -4.70 22.98 -10.04
N GLY A 181 -4.47 24.17 -10.60
CA GLY A 181 -5.52 25.03 -11.07
C GLY A 181 -6.29 24.29 -12.16
N ASP A 182 -7.51 23.95 -11.81
CA ASP A 182 -8.57 23.62 -12.74
C ASP A 182 -8.61 24.71 -13.82
N ARG A 183 -7.96 24.46 -14.96
CA ARG A 183 -8.13 25.24 -16.19
C ARG A 183 -9.09 24.47 -17.10
N SER A 184 -10.33 24.45 -16.72
CA SER A 184 -11.39 24.23 -17.72
C SER A 184 -11.44 25.45 -18.64
N PRO A 185 -11.26 25.30 -19.95
CA PRO A 185 -11.43 26.42 -20.87
C PRO A 185 -12.90 26.84 -20.93
N PRO A 186 -13.23 28.14 -21.09
CA PRO A 186 -14.61 28.60 -21.16
C PRO A 186 -15.30 28.08 -22.41
N LEU A 187 -16.43 27.42 -22.23
CA LEU A 187 -17.33 26.99 -23.31
C LEU A 187 -18.03 28.25 -23.90
N THR A 188 -17.45 28.81 -24.93
CA THR A 188 -18.19 29.70 -25.85
C THR A 188 -18.32 28.98 -27.20
N GLY A 189 -19.52 28.50 -27.49
CA GLY A 189 -19.80 27.86 -28.78
C GLY A 189 -21.28 27.53 -28.93
N LYS A 190 -21.93 28.31 -29.69
CA LYS A 190 -23.30 28.35 -30.17
C LYS A 190 -23.86 26.98 -30.59
N PRO A 191 -25.16 26.70 -30.42
CA PRO A 191 -25.77 25.43 -30.84
C PRO A 191 -25.98 25.39 -32.35
N THR A 192 -25.53 24.36 -33.01
CA THR A 192 -25.93 23.98 -34.38
C THR A 192 -26.61 22.63 -34.35
N ALA A 193 -27.64 22.55 -35.17
CA ALA A 193 -28.72 21.60 -35.24
C ALA A 193 -28.33 20.14 -35.56
N ALA A 194 -29.24 19.29 -35.13
CA ALA A 194 -29.57 17.93 -35.48
C ALA A 194 -28.95 17.31 -36.74
N HIS A 195 -28.40 16.12 -36.59
CA HIS A 195 -28.55 15.04 -37.56
C HIS A 195 -28.86 13.73 -36.80
N HIS A 196 -30.11 13.29 -37.00
CA HIS A 196 -30.58 11.92 -36.77
C HIS A 196 -29.82 11.01 -37.75
N ASP A 197 -29.19 9.95 -37.24
CA ASP A 197 -28.86 8.78 -38.07
C ASP A 197 -29.19 7.51 -37.25
N ASP A 198 -30.38 6.96 -37.64
CA ASP A 198 -30.91 5.69 -37.21
C ASP A 198 -30.14 4.56 -37.90
N ARG A 199 -29.37 3.77 -37.15
CA ARG A 199 -28.98 2.42 -37.59
C ARG A 199 -29.10 1.42 -36.44
N PRO A 200 -29.89 0.34 -36.63
CA PRO A 200 -30.05 -0.70 -35.63
C PRO A 200 -28.84 -1.64 -35.61
N HIS A 201 -28.22 -1.83 -34.43
CA HIS A 201 -27.27 -2.89 -34.24
C HIS A 201 -27.98 -4.23 -34.10
N ARG A 202 -27.71 -5.12 -35.06
CA ARG A 202 -28.03 -6.56 -34.94
C ARG A 202 -26.91 -7.26 -34.20
N HIS A 203 -27.35 -8.27 -33.41
CA HIS A 203 -26.62 -9.20 -32.57
C HIS A 203 -25.41 -9.87 -33.19
#